data_e06612c42735dfcb053f19ce4cda9d5a
#
_entry.id   e06612c42735dfcb053f19ce4cda9d5a
#
_cell.length_a   1.000
_cell.length_b   1.000
_cell.length_c   1.000
_cell.angle_alpha   90.00
_cell.angle_beta   90.00
_cell.angle_gamma   90.00
#
_symmetry.space_group_name_H-M   'P 1'
#
loop_
_entity.id
_entity.type
_entity.pdbx_description
1 polymer ?
#
loop_
_entity_poly.entity_id
_entity_poly.type
_entity_poly.pdbx_seq_one_letter_code
_entity_poly.pdbx_strand_id
1 'polypeptide(L)'
;MISIDFLNKVYKILDSQEYNLSFSPAKFKNYMLYCNGNFIGGLFDEELCFVYADSVSELLGQPEPVYRGYSGTAQHRMLVIPEEHWEKALKLLYAEKFDWSRLVYDITYTSIGAARSE
;
A
#
# COMPACT_ATOMS: atom_id res chain seq x y z
N MET A 1 -1.54 8.40 -19.32
CA MET A 1 -2.97 8.27 -18.95
C MET A 1 -3.25 6.81 -18.61
N ILE A 2 -3.94 6.57 -17.50
CA ILE A 2 -4.25 5.21 -17.07
C ILE A 2 -5.44 4.71 -17.88
N SER A 3 -5.29 3.55 -18.51
CA SER A 3 -6.40 2.93 -19.23
C SER A 3 -7.38 2.28 -18.26
N ILE A 4 -8.64 2.16 -18.69
CA ILE A 4 -9.65 1.44 -17.93
C ILE A 4 -9.25 -0.02 -17.77
N ASP A 5 -8.63 -0.60 -18.80
CA ASP A 5 -8.16 -1.98 -18.73
C ASP A 5 -7.14 -2.19 -17.64
N PHE A 6 -6.20 -1.25 -17.47
CA PHE A 6 -5.21 -1.34 -16.40
C PHE A 6 -5.86 -1.22 -15.02
N LEU A 7 -6.77 -0.25 -14.86
CA LEU A 7 -7.51 -0.07 -13.62
C LEU A 7 -8.28 -1.34 -13.23
N ASN A 8 -9.00 -1.91 -14.19
CA ASN A 8 -9.76 -3.15 -13.98
C ASN A 8 -8.85 -4.32 -13.65
N LYS A 9 -7.69 -4.39 -14.29
CA LYS A 9 -6.71 -5.44 -14.03
C LYS A 9 -6.20 -5.39 -12.59
N VAL A 10 -5.84 -4.20 -12.11
CA VAL A 10 -5.39 -4.02 -10.73
C VAL A 10 -6.50 -4.45 -9.77
N TYR A 11 -7.72 -3.98 -9.99
CA TYR A 11 -8.85 -4.32 -9.14
C TYR A 11 -9.09 -5.83 -9.13
N LYS A 12 -9.12 -6.45 -10.30
CA LYS A 12 -9.40 -7.88 -10.43
C LYS A 12 -8.36 -8.74 -9.71
N ILE A 13 -7.10 -8.35 -9.78
CA ILE A 13 -6.01 -9.12 -9.16
C ILE A 13 -5.96 -8.91 -7.65
N LEU A 14 -6.17 -7.70 -7.18
CA LEU A 14 -5.88 -7.33 -5.80
C LEU A 14 -7.11 -7.28 -4.89
N ASP A 15 -8.30 -7.00 -5.43
CA ASP A 15 -9.50 -6.88 -4.60
C ASP A 15 -9.95 -8.23 -4.06
N SER A 16 -10.31 -8.28 -2.79
CA SER A 16 -10.80 -9.50 -2.15
C SER A 16 -11.61 -9.11 -0.92
N GLN A 17 -12.19 -10.09 -0.24
CA GLN A 17 -12.90 -9.84 1.03
C GLN A 17 -11.92 -9.35 2.10
N GLU A 18 -10.69 -9.84 2.07
CA GLU A 18 -9.66 -9.42 3.02
C GLU A 18 -9.08 -8.05 2.68
N TYR A 19 -8.94 -7.76 1.39
CA TYR A 19 -8.33 -6.51 0.91
C TYR A 19 -9.32 -5.80 -0.02
N ASN A 20 -10.19 -5.00 0.56
CA ASN A 20 -11.20 -4.25 -0.19
C ASN A 20 -10.56 -3.01 -0.79
N LEU A 21 -10.38 -3.01 -2.11
CA LEU A 21 -9.75 -1.90 -2.81
C LEU A 21 -10.76 -0.84 -3.21
N SER A 22 -10.31 0.41 -3.13
CA SER A 22 -11.04 1.53 -3.71
C SER A 22 -10.05 2.50 -4.37
N PHE A 23 -10.55 3.21 -5.37
CA PHE A 23 -9.76 4.17 -6.13
C PHE A 23 -10.39 5.54 -6.02
N SER A 24 -9.55 6.57 -5.96
CA SER A 24 -10.00 7.95 -5.97
C SER A 24 -9.25 8.70 -7.07
N PRO A 25 -9.96 9.35 -8.01
CA PRO A 25 -9.27 10.11 -9.04
C PRO A 25 -8.40 11.21 -8.44
N ALA A 26 -7.24 11.41 -9.04
CA ALA A 26 -6.31 12.46 -8.66
C ALA A 26 -5.98 13.31 -9.86
N LYS A 27 -5.18 14.38 -9.68
CA LYS A 27 -4.76 15.23 -10.79
C LYS A 27 -3.91 14.44 -11.79
N PHE A 28 -3.88 14.92 -13.02
CA PHE A 28 -3.09 14.35 -14.12
C PHE A 28 -3.52 12.93 -14.49
N LYS A 29 -4.80 12.59 -14.25
CA LYS A 29 -5.39 11.29 -14.57
C LYS A 29 -4.72 10.13 -13.87
N ASN A 30 -4.14 10.39 -12.70
CA ASN A 30 -3.66 9.35 -11.79
C ASN A 30 -4.78 8.96 -10.84
N TYR A 31 -4.58 7.88 -10.09
CA TYR A 31 -5.54 7.43 -9.09
C TYR A 31 -4.84 7.17 -7.77
N MET A 32 -5.46 7.63 -6.69
CA MET A 32 -5.08 7.20 -5.36
C MET A 32 -5.70 5.85 -5.09
N LEU A 33 -4.96 4.99 -4.39
CA LEU A 33 -5.37 3.61 -4.12
C LEU A 33 -5.48 3.41 -2.61
N TYR A 34 -6.62 2.86 -2.20
CA TYR A 34 -6.91 2.56 -0.80
C TYR A 34 -7.22 1.08 -0.63
N CYS A 35 -6.82 0.53 0.50
CA CYS A 35 -7.15 -0.84 0.87
C CYS A 35 -7.80 -0.81 2.25
N ASN A 36 -9.02 -1.30 2.34
CA ASN A 36 -9.83 -1.24 3.58
C ASN A 36 -9.88 0.17 4.16
N GLY A 37 -9.95 1.18 3.29
CA GLY A 37 -9.98 2.59 3.68
C GLY A 37 -8.63 3.21 3.98
N ASN A 38 -7.54 2.45 3.95
CA ASN A 38 -6.20 2.97 4.21
C ASN A 38 -5.49 3.30 2.90
N PHE A 39 -4.83 4.46 2.85
CA PHE A 39 -4.07 4.86 1.69
C PHE A 39 -2.84 3.95 1.53
N ILE A 40 -2.72 3.30 0.37
CA ILE A 40 -1.61 2.36 0.14
C ILE A 40 -0.72 2.76 -1.03
N GLY A 41 -1.12 3.72 -1.85
CA GLY A 41 -0.32 4.13 -2.99
C GLY A 41 -1.16 4.69 -4.11
N GLY A 42 -0.81 4.35 -5.33
CA GLY A 42 -1.54 4.88 -6.46
C GLY A 42 -1.20 4.22 -7.78
N LEU A 43 -1.95 4.62 -8.78
CA LEU A 43 -1.71 4.25 -10.17
C LEU A 43 -1.21 5.49 -10.90
N PHE A 44 -0.02 5.41 -11.45
CA PHE A 44 0.65 6.49 -12.15
C PHE A 44 1.01 5.99 -13.54
N ASP A 45 0.28 6.49 -14.55
CA ASP A 45 0.39 5.95 -15.90
C ASP A 45 0.03 4.46 -15.87
N GLU A 46 0.81 3.58 -16.42
CA GLU A 46 0.55 2.13 -16.38
C GLU A 46 1.41 1.45 -15.29
N GLU A 47 1.63 2.14 -14.16
CA GLU A 47 2.42 1.61 -13.07
C GLU A 47 1.63 1.61 -11.77
N LEU A 48 1.67 0.47 -11.05
CA LEU A 48 1.18 0.37 -9.69
C LEU A 48 2.30 0.73 -8.73
N CYS A 49 2.06 1.69 -7.85
CA CYS A 49 3.03 2.09 -6.83
C CYS A 49 2.41 1.92 -5.45
N PHE A 50 3.17 1.36 -4.52
CA PHE A 50 2.80 1.34 -3.10
C PHE A 50 3.66 2.30 -2.31
N VAL A 51 3.11 2.86 -1.23
CA VAL A 51 3.92 3.63 -0.28
C VAL A 51 5.07 2.75 0.20
N TYR A 52 6.22 3.36 0.48
CA TYR A 52 7.42 2.60 0.83
C TYR A 52 7.17 1.74 2.07
N ALA A 53 7.63 0.51 2.01
CA ALA A 53 7.63 -0.43 3.13
C ALA A 53 8.89 -1.29 3.00
N ASP A 54 9.57 -1.52 4.11
CA ASP A 54 10.82 -2.29 4.11
C ASP A 54 10.62 -3.71 3.59
N SER A 55 9.52 -4.36 3.99
CA SER A 55 9.24 -5.73 3.55
C SER A 55 9.03 -5.82 2.04
N VAL A 56 8.35 -4.82 1.46
CA VAL A 56 8.15 -4.78 0.01
C VAL A 56 9.45 -4.46 -0.70
N SER A 57 10.24 -3.54 -0.16
CA SER A 57 11.56 -3.22 -0.73
C SER A 57 12.45 -4.46 -0.80
N GLU A 58 12.48 -5.25 0.27
CA GLU A 58 13.25 -6.50 0.29
C GLU A 58 12.75 -7.50 -0.74
N LEU A 59 11.43 -7.65 -0.86
CA LEU A 59 10.85 -8.52 -1.87
C LEU A 59 11.33 -8.16 -3.28
N LEU A 60 11.45 -6.88 -3.57
CA LEU A 60 11.79 -6.37 -4.89
C LEU A 60 13.30 -6.23 -5.13
N GLY A 61 14.15 -6.61 -4.17
CA GLY A 61 15.59 -6.49 -4.32
C GLY A 61 16.12 -5.09 -4.01
N GLN A 62 15.42 -4.35 -3.18
CA GLN A 62 15.81 -3.01 -2.73
C GLN A 62 16.02 -2.00 -3.86
N PRO A 63 15.02 -1.82 -4.75
CA PRO A 63 15.13 -0.84 -5.82
C PRO A 63 15.12 0.58 -5.29
N GLU A 64 15.58 1.51 -6.12
CA GLU A 64 15.46 2.93 -5.80
C GLU A 64 13.99 3.31 -5.70
N PRO A 65 13.57 3.97 -4.61
CA PRO A 65 12.20 4.43 -4.51
C PRO A 65 11.91 5.58 -5.46
N VAL A 66 10.64 5.75 -5.79
CA VAL A 66 10.18 6.91 -6.55
C VAL A 66 9.41 7.84 -5.64
N TYR A 67 9.28 9.11 -6.02
CA TYR A 67 8.55 10.10 -5.24
C TYR A 67 7.41 10.62 -6.09
N ARG A 68 6.17 10.39 -5.63
CA ARG A 68 4.96 10.71 -6.37
C ARG A 68 3.96 11.42 -5.49
N GLY A 69 3.32 12.45 -6.03
CA GLY A 69 2.28 13.20 -5.37
C GLY A 69 1.04 13.33 -6.25
N TYR A 70 -0.04 13.80 -5.66
CA TYR A 70 -1.34 13.83 -6.35
C TYR A 70 -1.83 15.23 -6.67
N SER A 71 -1.27 16.26 -6.06
CA SER A 71 -1.81 17.61 -6.19
C SER A 71 -0.75 18.71 -6.21
N GLY A 72 0.49 18.35 -6.55
CA GLY A 72 1.59 19.31 -6.53
C GLY A 72 2.07 19.67 -5.13
N THR A 73 1.53 19.03 -4.09
CA THR A 73 1.99 19.18 -2.72
C THR A 73 3.08 18.16 -2.43
N ALA A 74 3.30 17.81 -1.15
CA ALA A 74 4.34 16.87 -0.75
C ALA A 74 4.21 15.55 -1.50
N GLN A 75 5.34 15.05 -1.98
CA GLN A 75 5.40 13.77 -2.67
C GLN A 75 5.62 12.65 -1.65
N HIS A 76 5.02 11.50 -1.93
CA HIS A 76 5.18 10.31 -1.12
C HIS A 76 6.33 9.45 -1.67
N ARG A 77 7.10 8.88 -0.77
CA ARG A 77 8.11 7.88 -1.13
C ARG A 77 7.41 6.57 -1.45
N MET A 78 7.60 6.06 -2.64
CA MET A 78 6.88 4.89 -3.14
C MET A 78 7.79 3.91 -3.84
N LEU A 79 7.30 2.68 -4.02
CA LEU A 79 7.95 1.64 -4.79
C LEU A 79 7.05 1.27 -5.96
N VAL A 80 7.64 1.17 -7.15
CA VAL A 80 6.93 0.64 -8.33
C VAL A 80 6.91 -0.88 -8.21
N ILE A 81 5.71 -1.47 -8.28
CA ILE A 81 5.52 -2.89 -8.04
C ILE A 81 5.34 -3.63 -9.37
N PRO A 82 6.28 -4.50 -9.75
CA PRO A 82 6.08 -5.35 -10.92
C PRO A 82 4.87 -6.25 -10.75
N GLU A 83 4.19 -6.52 -11.85
CA GLU A 83 2.91 -7.24 -11.81
C GLU A 83 3.01 -8.59 -11.10
N GLU A 84 4.07 -9.34 -11.34
CA GLU A 84 4.28 -10.66 -10.73
C GLU A 84 4.36 -10.61 -9.21
N HIS A 85 4.57 -9.43 -8.64
CA HIS A 85 4.69 -9.25 -7.18
C HIS A 85 3.50 -8.51 -6.56
N TRP A 86 2.49 -8.16 -7.32
CA TRP A 86 1.37 -7.33 -6.82
C TRP A 86 0.70 -7.93 -5.59
N GLU A 87 0.31 -9.19 -5.67
CA GLU A 87 -0.42 -9.84 -4.56
C GLU A 87 0.44 -9.96 -3.31
N LYS A 88 1.66 -10.45 -3.48
CA LYS A 88 2.57 -10.61 -2.34
C LYS A 88 2.97 -9.27 -1.73
N ALA A 89 3.22 -8.28 -2.58
CA ALA A 89 3.56 -6.94 -2.10
C ALA A 89 2.42 -6.33 -1.30
N LEU A 90 1.17 -6.52 -1.72
CA LEU A 90 0.03 -6.02 -0.96
C LEU A 90 -0.06 -6.67 0.42
N LYS A 91 0.11 -7.98 0.50
CA LYS A 91 0.09 -8.69 1.78
C LYS A 91 1.19 -8.21 2.71
N LEU A 92 2.40 -8.04 2.19
CA LEU A 92 3.53 -7.56 2.99
C LEU A 92 3.33 -6.13 3.46
N LEU A 93 2.88 -5.26 2.56
CA LEU A 93 2.61 -3.86 2.89
C LEU A 93 1.54 -3.77 3.98
N TYR A 94 0.44 -4.50 3.80
CA TYR A 94 -0.66 -4.44 4.75
C TYR A 94 -0.24 -4.96 6.11
N ALA A 95 0.49 -6.07 6.16
CA ALA A 95 0.99 -6.63 7.42
C ALA A 95 1.94 -5.66 8.13
N GLU A 96 2.80 -4.98 7.38
CA GLU A 96 3.77 -4.05 7.97
C GLU A 96 3.12 -2.75 8.45
N LYS A 97 2.18 -2.19 7.70
CA LYS A 97 1.66 -0.84 7.93
C LYS A 97 0.28 -0.79 8.56
N PHE A 98 -0.57 -1.76 8.27
CA PHE A 98 -2.01 -1.65 8.54
C PHE A 98 -2.62 -2.88 9.21
N ASP A 99 -1.83 -3.83 9.66
CA ASP A 99 -2.38 -4.98 10.39
C ASP A 99 -2.74 -4.55 11.81
N TRP A 100 -3.90 -3.90 11.92
CA TRP A 100 -4.38 -3.36 13.19
C TRP A 100 -4.62 -4.45 14.23
N SER A 101 -5.01 -5.64 13.81
CA SER A 101 -5.22 -6.75 14.76
C SER A 101 -3.92 -7.09 15.47
N ARG A 102 -2.84 -7.22 14.73
CA ARG A 102 -1.51 -7.49 15.28
C ARG A 102 -1.01 -6.32 16.11
N LEU A 103 -1.19 -5.10 15.61
CA LEU A 103 -0.75 -3.90 16.30
C LEU A 103 -1.46 -3.74 17.63
N VAL A 104 -2.77 -3.93 17.66
CA VAL A 104 -3.58 -3.84 18.89
C VAL A 104 -3.13 -4.90 19.87
N TYR A 105 -2.89 -6.13 19.43
CA TYR A 105 -2.41 -7.20 20.29
C TYR A 105 -1.06 -6.84 20.91
N ASP A 106 -0.11 -6.38 20.12
CA ASP A 106 1.22 -6.03 20.58
C ASP A 106 1.17 -4.89 21.61
N ILE A 107 0.38 -3.86 21.33
CA ILE A 107 0.22 -2.72 22.23
C ILE A 107 -0.41 -3.16 23.55
N THR A 108 -1.50 -3.92 23.48
CA THR A 108 -2.22 -4.39 24.67
C THR A 108 -1.32 -5.27 25.52
N TYR A 109 -0.63 -6.20 24.89
CA TYR A 109 0.29 -7.09 25.59
C TYR A 109 1.40 -6.31 26.28
N THR A 110 2.02 -5.38 25.58
CA THR A 110 3.09 -4.55 26.13
C THR A 110 2.60 -3.71 27.29
N SER A 111 1.44 -3.09 27.16
CA SER A 111 0.85 -2.26 28.21
C SER A 111 0.51 -3.08 29.45
N ILE A 112 -0.07 -4.26 29.29
CA ILE A 112 -0.39 -5.15 30.40
C ILE A 112 0.89 -5.63 31.06
N GLY A 113 1.91 -5.99 30.28
CA GLY A 113 3.20 -6.39 30.81
C GLY A 113 3.86 -5.29 31.62
N ALA A 114 3.84 -4.07 31.09
CA ALA A 114 4.39 -2.92 31.80
C ALA A 114 3.64 -2.64 33.10
N ALA A 115 2.31 -2.70 33.07
CA ALA A 115 1.49 -2.50 34.26
C ALA A 115 1.78 -3.57 35.35
N ARG A 116 2.01 -4.80 34.93
CA ARG A 116 2.30 -5.89 35.86
C ARG A 116 3.69 -5.80 36.49
N SER A 117 4.62 -5.19 35.78
CA SER A 117 5.98 -5.06 36.28
C SER A 117 6.12 -3.89 37.25
N GLU A 118 5.13 -3.07 37.36
CA GLU A 118 5.05 -2.01 38.32
C GLU A 118 4.46 -2.52 39.64
#